data_33b38ee6c64d7d35836b1309a1a5e268
#
_entry.id   33b38ee6c64d7d35836b1309a1a5e268
#
_cell.length_a   1.000
_cell.length_b   1.000
_cell.length_c   1.000
_cell.angle_alpha   90.00
_cell.angle_beta   90.00
_cell.angle_gamma   90.00
#
_symmetry.space_group_name_H-M   'P 1'
#
loop_
_entity.id
_entity.type
_entity.pdbx_description
1 polymer ?
#
loop_
_entity_poly.entity_id
_entity_poly.type
_entity_poly.pdbx_seq_one_letter_code
_entity_poly.pdbx_strand_id
1 'polypeptide(L)'
;METVDSDLFQGSPVLARPIPPATPLPFLQYIRVVRDNAIAAFHDDVFHQPLSEVQYFKLHTFLVNDPAGIKHVLIDNAANYIKGGVEQRTLGAWPIKGFAAQDGEEWRQRRRTMSSSFDYPSILENSASIVDAAQRVLGRWTALPPLTVIEVHAEMARLTLAIISRIVFSADSAEFARIMELTSRRYQGGRIVDPLDFAPILDRAWKVYKGYRQRYIFKDLNASIDRLIVRRNGRATRSENDFLGRLLERKDPQTGSGLSTQELHSQIITILGTGHETAALALMWTWYLLSQHPLEEAMLHAELDEVLAGRTPAFADLARLPYTRMVVEEALRLYPPTHTMPWRGALRDDEVCGVRIPKGATVSIVPWVLHRHSKLWDHPEQFDPERFSPDRSGGRSRFAYLPFGIGPRVCIGASFAMTEIMLILATLAQRYRLRLVPGHKVEPWGLVSLKARYGMKMTLQSRPPAPSI
;
A
#
# COMPACT_ATOMS: atom_id res chain seq x y z
N MET A 1 -26.51 30.62 -1.77
CA MET A 1 -25.04 30.60 -1.81
C MET A 1 -24.58 31.09 -0.43
N GLU A 2 -24.79 30.22 0.56
CA GLU A 2 -24.39 30.47 1.95
C GLU A 2 -22.92 30.08 2.09
N THR A 3 -22.14 31.03 2.57
CA THR A 3 -20.73 30.86 2.93
C THR A 3 -20.68 29.83 4.08
N VAL A 4 -20.19 28.63 3.79
CA VAL A 4 -19.87 27.63 4.79
C VAL A 4 -18.82 28.24 5.72
N ASP A 5 -19.16 28.27 6.98
CA ASP A 5 -18.48 28.93 8.09
C ASP A 5 -17.00 28.48 8.15
N SER A 6 -16.09 29.43 7.92
CA SER A 6 -14.65 29.24 8.04
C SER A 6 -14.18 28.97 9.47
N ASP A 7 -15.06 29.09 10.45
CA ASP A 7 -14.74 29.01 11.87
C ASP A 7 -14.79 27.58 12.46
N LEU A 8 -15.36 26.62 11.74
CA LEU A 8 -15.38 25.21 12.17
C LEU A 8 -14.01 24.51 12.12
N PHE A 9 -13.01 25.12 11.49
CA PHE A 9 -11.70 24.54 11.28
C PHE A 9 -10.55 25.16 12.08
N GLN A 10 -10.84 26.13 12.92
CA GLN A 10 -9.85 26.73 13.83
C GLN A 10 -9.56 25.74 14.98
N GLY A 11 -8.52 24.92 14.79
CA GLY A 11 -8.05 23.99 15.82
C GLY A 11 -7.77 22.56 15.36
N SER A 12 -7.97 22.23 14.07
CA SER A 12 -7.58 20.91 13.58
C SER A 12 -6.07 20.68 13.75
N PRO A 13 -5.66 19.52 14.28
CA PRO A 13 -4.24 19.25 14.50
C PRO A 13 -3.48 19.25 13.16
N VAL A 14 -2.30 19.90 13.16
CA VAL A 14 -1.41 19.90 12.00
C VAL A 14 -0.88 18.46 11.79
N LEU A 15 -1.27 17.84 10.69
CA LEU A 15 -0.85 16.50 10.37
C LEU A 15 0.64 16.45 10.03
N ALA A 16 1.31 15.37 10.47
CA ALA A 16 2.72 15.17 10.21
C ALA A 16 3.00 15.04 8.71
N ARG A 17 3.83 15.91 8.16
CA ARG A 17 4.34 15.85 6.79
C ARG A 17 5.70 16.53 6.65
N PRO A 18 6.53 16.16 5.66
CA PRO A 18 7.68 16.97 5.29
C PRO A 18 7.21 18.34 4.78
N ILE A 19 7.96 19.39 5.10
CA ILE A 19 7.75 20.72 4.52
C ILE A 19 8.32 20.68 3.10
N PRO A 20 7.51 20.94 2.04
CA PRO A 20 8.00 20.98 0.69
C PRO A 20 9.09 22.06 0.52
N PRO A 21 10.20 21.79 -0.20
CA PRO A 21 11.11 22.84 -0.64
C PRO A 21 10.36 23.86 -1.52
N ALA A 22 10.67 25.13 -1.37
CA ALA A 22 10.04 26.19 -2.18
C ALA A 22 10.38 26.08 -3.69
N THR A 23 11.54 25.51 -4.02
CA THR A 23 12.02 25.34 -5.40
C THR A 23 12.61 23.94 -5.59
N PRO A 24 12.73 23.45 -6.85
CA PRO A 24 13.40 22.19 -7.14
C PRO A 24 14.81 22.13 -6.53
N LEU A 25 15.14 21.02 -5.86
CA LEU A 25 16.42 20.84 -5.21
C LEU A 25 17.56 20.69 -6.25
N PRO A 26 18.76 21.22 -6.00
CA PRO A 26 19.95 20.89 -6.79
C PRO A 26 20.23 19.38 -6.80
N PHE A 27 20.77 18.84 -7.89
CA PHE A 27 20.90 17.38 -8.11
C PHE A 27 21.50 16.61 -6.93
N LEU A 28 22.61 17.04 -6.37
CA LEU A 28 23.26 16.33 -5.24
C LEU A 28 22.39 16.35 -3.99
N GLN A 29 21.71 17.46 -3.73
CA GLN A 29 20.77 17.59 -2.62
C GLN A 29 19.53 16.73 -2.88
N TYR A 30 18.98 16.73 -4.10
CA TYR A 30 17.87 15.86 -4.51
C TYR A 30 18.18 14.39 -4.25
N ILE A 31 19.34 13.90 -4.72
CA ILE A 31 19.75 12.49 -4.47
C ILE A 31 19.88 12.20 -2.99
N ARG A 32 20.44 13.12 -2.19
CA ARG A 32 20.57 12.96 -0.74
C ARG A 32 19.18 12.85 -0.08
N VAL A 33 18.27 13.75 -0.42
CA VAL A 33 16.90 13.79 0.15
C VAL A 33 16.10 12.58 -0.28
N VAL A 34 16.09 12.20 -1.56
CA VAL A 34 15.37 11.01 -2.06
C VAL A 34 15.86 9.73 -1.38
N ARG A 35 17.17 9.63 -1.10
CA ARG A 35 17.74 8.47 -0.39
C ARG A 35 17.35 8.42 1.08
N ASP A 36 17.12 9.56 1.71
CA ASP A 36 16.68 9.64 3.10
C ASP A 36 15.15 9.54 3.21
N ASN A 37 14.43 10.35 2.45
CA ASN A 37 12.96 10.41 2.46
C ASN A 37 12.44 10.93 1.11
N ALA A 38 12.01 10.03 0.24
CA ALA A 38 11.62 10.39 -1.13
C ALA A 38 10.48 11.41 -1.20
N ILE A 39 9.54 11.37 -0.27
CA ILE A 39 8.41 12.32 -0.25
C ILE A 39 8.82 13.75 0.14
N ALA A 40 9.97 13.92 0.77
CA ALA A 40 10.50 15.23 1.11
C ALA A 40 11.21 15.94 -0.05
N ALA A 41 11.38 15.25 -1.19
CA ALA A 41 12.02 15.83 -2.37
C ALA A 41 11.04 16.61 -3.29
N PHE A 42 9.74 16.48 -3.08
CA PHE A 42 8.73 17.18 -3.86
C PHE A 42 8.64 18.64 -3.41
N HIS A 43 8.92 19.58 -4.34
CA HIS A 43 8.80 21.02 -4.08
C HIS A 43 7.35 21.48 -4.16
N ASP A 44 7.07 22.68 -3.63
CA ASP A 44 5.71 23.17 -3.44
C ASP A 44 4.88 23.23 -4.73
N ASP A 45 5.45 23.72 -5.82
CA ASP A 45 4.73 23.88 -7.11
C ASP A 45 4.08 22.58 -7.61
N VAL A 46 4.67 21.40 -7.30
CA VAL A 46 4.11 20.12 -7.80
C VAL A 46 2.73 19.81 -7.23
N PHE A 47 2.35 20.44 -6.11
CA PHE A 47 1.03 20.29 -5.49
C PHE A 47 -0.03 21.22 -6.11
N HIS A 48 0.34 22.04 -7.10
CA HIS A 48 -0.53 23.04 -7.70
C HIS A 48 -0.58 22.95 -9.23
N GLN A 49 0.39 22.29 -9.86
CA GLN A 49 0.53 22.22 -11.32
C GLN A 49 0.02 20.89 -11.89
N PRO A 50 -0.67 20.91 -13.05
CA PRO A 50 -1.19 19.70 -13.70
C PRO A 50 -0.10 18.74 -14.16
N LEU A 51 1.07 19.29 -14.50
CA LEU A 51 2.26 18.56 -14.90
C LEU A 51 3.50 19.37 -14.49
N SER A 52 4.48 18.67 -13.92
CA SER A 52 5.78 19.27 -13.57
C SER A 52 6.90 18.45 -14.21
N GLU A 53 7.92 19.16 -14.70
CA GLU A 53 9.09 18.57 -15.34
C GLU A 53 10.30 18.69 -14.42
N VAL A 54 11.03 17.59 -14.27
CA VAL A 54 12.31 17.55 -13.55
C VAL A 54 13.35 16.93 -14.46
N GLN A 55 14.40 17.68 -14.77
CA GLN A 55 15.48 17.21 -15.60
C GLN A 55 16.82 17.31 -14.87
N TYR A 56 17.47 16.16 -14.72
CA TYR A 56 18.84 16.06 -14.22
C TYR A 56 19.68 15.22 -15.18
N PHE A 57 20.61 15.81 -15.88
CA PHE A 57 21.45 15.15 -16.89
C PHE A 57 20.61 14.37 -17.93
N LYS A 58 20.69 13.02 -17.88
CA LYS A 58 19.94 12.11 -18.76
C LYS A 58 18.60 11.65 -18.16
N LEU A 59 18.33 12.01 -16.91
CA LEU A 59 17.06 11.69 -16.26
C LEU A 59 16.07 12.81 -16.57
N HIS A 60 15.11 12.52 -17.44
CA HIS A 60 14.03 13.41 -17.80
C HIS A 60 12.73 12.82 -17.27
N THR A 61 12.15 13.43 -16.23
CA THR A 61 10.99 12.93 -15.52
C THR A 61 9.87 13.95 -15.55
N PHE A 62 8.68 13.49 -15.92
CA PHE A 62 7.44 14.24 -15.89
C PHE A 62 6.53 13.70 -14.78
N LEU A 63 6.14 14.58 -13.86
CA LEU A 63 5.18 14.29 -12.82
C LEU A 63 3.81 14.75 -13.30
N VAL A 64 2.87 13.82 -13.47
CA VAL A 64 1.53 14.10 -13.99
C VAL A 64 0.52 14.04 -12.86
N ASN A 65 -0.18 15.17 -12.63
CA ASN A 65 -1.22 15.34 -11.61
C ASN A 65 -2.60 15.65 -12.23
N ASP A 66 -2.66 15.97 -13.51
CA ASP A 66 -3.93 16.21 -14.20
C ASP A 66 -4.69 14.90 -14.43
N PRO A 67 -5.98 14.82 -14.06
CA PRO A 67 -6.79 13.63 -14.25
C PRO A 67 -6.90 13.14 -15.69
N ALA A 68 -6.96 14.04 -16.67
CA ALA A 68 -7.02 13.66 -18.10
C ALA A 68 -5.66 13.15 -18.57
N GLY A 69 -4.56 13.80 -18.16
CA GLY A 69 -3.19 13.33 -18.40
C GLY A 69 -2.93 11.96 -17.78
N ILE A 70 -3.37 11.73 -16.55
CA ILE A 70 -3.28 10.42 -15.88
C ILE A 70 -4.08 9.36 -16.65
N LYS A 71 -5.30 9.69 -17.08
CA LYS A 71 -6.11 8.79 -17.91
C LYS A 71 -5.39 8.43 -19.21
N HIS A 72 -4.83 9.40 -19.89
CA HIS A 72 -4.07 9.20 -21.13
C HIS A 72 -2.91 8.22 -20.90
N VAL A 73 -2.06 8.49 -19.93
CA VAL A 73 -0.87 7.67 -19.63
C VAL A 73 -1.20 6.25 -19.16
N LEU A 74 -2.20 6.08 -18.31
CA LEU A 74 -2.47 4.79 -17.66
C LEU A 74 -3.54 3.94 -18.35
N ILE A 75 -4.35 4.53 -19.25
CA ILE A 75 -5.44 3.82 -19.91
C ILE A 75 -5.37 4.00 -21.43
N ASP A 76 -5.54 5.24 -21.93
CA ASP A 76 -5.78 5.48 -23.34
C ASP A 76 -4.54 5.13 -24.19
N ASN A 77 -3.35 5.48 -23.73
CA ASN A 77 -2.07 5.20 -24.38
C ASN A 77 -1.13 4.33 -23.52
N ALA A 78 -1.71 3.49 -22.64
CA ALA A 78 -0.93 2.66 -21.71
C ALA A 78 0.11 1.75 -22.40
N ALA A 79 -0.09 1.40 -23.68
CA ALA A 79 0.85 0.62 -24.47
C ALA A 79 2.15 1.36 -24.78
N ASN A 80 2.14 2.71 -24.77
CA ASN A 80 3.34 3.54 -24.93
C ASN A 80 4.15 3.68 -23.64
N TYR A 81 3.57 3.34 -22.47
CA TYR A 81 4.13 3.59 -21.14
C TYR A 81 4.42 2.28 -20.40
N ILE A 82 5.62 1.76 -20.60
CA ILE A 82 6.05 0.50 -19.98
C ILE A 82 6.76 0.75 -18.64
N LYS A 83 6.86 -0.29 -17.82
CA LYS A 83 7.81 -0.31 -16.72
C LYS A 83 9.21 -0.37 -17.32
N GLY A 84 9.97 0.70 -17.23
CA GLY A 84 11.24 0.73 -17.93
C GLY A 84 12.34 1.51 -17.24
N GLY A 85 13.53 1.40 -17.78
CA GLY A 85 14.68 2.26 -17.53
C GLY A 85 15.11 2.35 -16.07
N VAL A 86 14.77 3.45 -15.42
CA VAL A 86 15.19 3.73 -14.03
C VAL A 86 14.54 2.76 -13.06
N GLU A 87 13.25 2.43 -13.24
CA GLU A 87 12.57 1.47 -12.37
C GLU A 87 13.21 0.08 -12.43
N GLN A 88 13.52 -0.43 -13.63
CA GLN A 88 14.20 -1.71 -13.76
C GLN A 88 15.61 -1.70 -13.15
N ARG A 89 16.30 -0.56 -13.15
CA ARG A 89 17.61 -0.41 -12.50
C ARG A 89 17.52 -0.33 -10.99
N THR A 90 16.52 0.37 -10.46
CA THR A 90 16.33 0.57 -9.02
C THR A 90 15.58 -0.60 -8.38
N LEU A 91 14.46 -1.03 -8.96
CA LEU A 91 13.63 -2.13 -8.48
C LEU A 91 14.01 -3.49 -9.08
N GLY A 92 14.71 -3.55 -10.20
CA GLY A 92 15.24 -4.80 -10.78
C GLY A 92 16.22 -5.53 -9.86
N ALA A 93 16.68 -4.82 -8.82
CA ALA A 93 17.36 -5.39 -7.68
C ALA A 93 16.42 -5.91 -6.59
N TRP A 94 15.10 -5.75 -6.71
CA TRP A 94 14.17 -6.33 -5.75
C TRP A 94 13.93 -7.82 -6.07
N PRO A 95 13.83 -8.70 -5.05
CA PRO A 95 13.62 -10.14 -5.27
C PRO A 95 12.27 -10.48 -5.84
N ILE A 96 11.36 -9.51 -5.95
CA ILE A 96 10.04 -9.68 -6.53
C ILE A 96 10.17 -9.78 -8.04
N LYS A 97 10.38 -11.01 -8.52
CA LYS A 97 10.37 -11.35 -9.96
C LYS A 97 9.00 -11.78 -10.48
N GLY A 98 7.98 -11.72 -9.62
CA GLY A 98 6.61 -12.07 -9.97
C GLY A 98 5.95 -11.02 -10.88
N PHE A 99 4.66 -11.22 -11.14
CA PHE A 99 3.89 -10.40 -12.09
C PHE A 99 3.97 -8.89 -11.81
N ALA A 100 4.18 -8.47 -10.57
CA ALA A 100 4.31 -7.06 -10.22
C ALA A 100 5.54 -6.39 -10.87
N ALA A 101 6.62 -7.15 -11.11
CA ALA A 101 7.85 -6.66 -11.74
C ALA A 101 7.90 -6.90 -13.26
N GLN A 102 7.01 -7.73 -13.80
CA GLN A 102 6.97 -8.11 -15.23
C GLN A 102 6.23 -7.07 -16.06
N ASP A 103 6.49 -7.10 -17.39
CA ASP A 103 5.80 -6.27 -18.39
C ASP A 103 5.42 -7.10 -19.64
N GLY A 104 4.71 -6.45 -20.58
CA GLY A 104 4.30 -7.06 -21.83
C GLY A 104 3.35 -8.24 -21.67
N GLU A 105 3.46 -9.24 -22.58
CA GLU A 105 2.57 -10.40 -22.61
C GLU A 105 2.78 -11.35 -21.44
N GLU A 106 4.01 -11.50 -20.97
CA GLU A 106 4.31 -12.31 -19.79
C GLU A 106 3.54 -11.82 -18.57
N TRP A 107 3.51 -10.50 -18.34
CA TRP A 107 2.70 -9.92 -17.30
C TRP A 107 1.20 -10.15 -17.50
N ARG A 108 0.68 -10.00 -18.73
CA ARG A 108 -0.75 -10.20 -19.01
C ARG A 108 -1.17 -11.63 -18.69
N GLN A 109 -0.39 -12.61 -19.11
CA GLN A 109 -0.63 -14.01 -18.82
C GLN A 109 -0.67 -14.28 -17.31
N ARG A 110 0.36 -13.81 -16.57
CA ARG A 110 0.41 -13.98 -15.10
C ARG A 110 -0.77 -13.29 -14.42
N ARG A 111 -1.08 -12.07 -14.84
CA ARG A 111 -2.22 -11.32 -14.32
C ARG A 111 -3.54 -12.09 -14.49
N ARG A 112 -3.81 -12.65 -15.67
CA ARG A 112 -5.02 -13.46 -15.94
C ARG A 112 -5.08 -14.69 -15.03
N THR A 113 -3.98 -15.43 -14.92
CA THR A 113 -3.89 -16.63 -14.07
C THR A 113 -4.21 -16.32 -12.60
N MET A 114 -3.79 -15.15 -12.11
CA MET A 114 -3.91 -14.81 -10.70
C MET A 114 -5.20 -14.08 -10.33
N SER A 115 -5.82 -13.37 -11.28
CA SER A 115 -6.96 -12.46 -11.01
C SER A 115 -8.12 -13.13 -10.29
N SER A 116 -8.42 -14.35 -10.64
CA SER A 116 -9.52 -15.12 -10.06
C SER A 116 -9.28 -15.61 -8.62
N SER A 117 -8.04 -15.47 -8.10
CA SER A 117 -7.77 -15.72 -6.68
C SER A 117 -8.10 -14.51 -5.78
N PHE A 118 -8.44 -13.38 -6.39
CA PHE A 118 -8.82 -12.11 -5.73
C PHE A 118 -10.22 -11.66 -6.11
N ASP A 119 -11.04 -12.57 -6.63
CA ASP A 119 -12.44 -12.32 -6.95
C ASP A 119 -13.33 -12.27 -5.69
N TYR A 120 -14.56 -11.81 -5.85
CA TYR A 120 -15.50 -11.68 -4.75
C TYR A 120 -15.75 -12.98 -3.95
N PRO A 121 -15.95 -14.17 -4.58
CA PRO A 121 -16.07 -15.42 -3.84
C PRO A 121 -14.87 -15.74 -2.98
N SER A 122 -13.66 -15.55 -3.51
CA SER A 122 -12.41 -15.77 -2.77
C SER A 122 -12.25 -14.83 -1.57
N ILE A 123 -12.68 -13.57 -1.71
CA ILE A 123 -12.66 -12.59 -0.61
C ILE A 123 -13.65 -12.99 0.48
N LEU A 124 -14.88 -13.36 0.09
CA LEU A 124 -15.92 -13.78 1.01
C LEU A 124 -15.49 -15.02 1.83
N GLU A 125 -14.95 -16.03 1.16
CA GLU A 125 -14.44 -17.25 1.79
C GLU A 125 -13.36 -16.98 2.84
N ASN A 126 -12.47 -16.03 2.56
CA ASN A 126 -11.35 -15.69 3.44
C ASN A 126 -11.71 -14.68 4.54
N SER A 127 -12.88 -14.04 4.48
CA SER A 127 -13.27 -12.96 5.41
C SER A 127 -13.34 -13.41 6.87
N ALA A 128 -13.83 -14.63 7.13
CA ALA A 128 -13.84 -15.20 8.48
C ALA A 128 -12.43 -15.34 9.06
N SER A 129 -11.45 -15.74 8.24
CA SER A 129 -10.06 -15.86 8.67
C SER A 129 -9.45 -14.51 9.06
N ILE A 130 -9.84 -13.42 8.39
CA ILE A 130 -9.44 -12.05 8.75
C ILE A 130 -9.97 -11.69 10.13
N VAL A 131 -11.26 -11.91 10.35
CA VAL A 131 -11.92 -11.60 11.63
C VAL A 131 -11.33 -12.44 12.78
N ASP A 132 -11.13 -13.75 12.57
CA ASP A 132 -10.49 -14.63 13.56
C ASP A 132 -9.10 -14.15 13.95
N ALA A 133 -8.31 -13.67 12.97
CA ALA A 133 -6.99 -13.14 13.25
C ALA A 133 -7.07 -11.83 14.06
N ALA A 134 -8.00 -10.95 13.74
CA ALA A 134 -8.24 -9.72 14.50
C ALA A 134 -8.74 -10.02 15.93
N GLN A 135 -9.61 -11.00 16.09
CA GLN A 135 -10.08 -11.45 17.42
C GLN A 135 -8.92 -12.01 18.30
N ARG A 136 -7.96 -12.71 17.70
CA ARG A 136 -6.74 -13.13 18.42
C ARG A 136 -5.90 -11.94 18.91
N VAL A 137 -5.82 -10.86 18.11
CA VAL A 137 -5.18 -9.61 18.56
C VAL A 137 -5.95 -9.02 19.73
N LEU A 138 -7.27 -8.93 19.59
CA LEU A 138 -8.15 -8.43 20.64
C LEU A 138 -7.97 -9.19 21.95
N GLY A 139 -7.95 -10.53 21.91
CA GLY A 139 -7.69 -11.38 23.09
C GLY A 139 -6.32 -11.10 23.74
N ARG A 140 -5.27 -10.89 22.93
CA ARG A 140 -3.96 -10.49 23.47
C ARG A 140 -4.00 -9.11 24.13
N TRP A 141 -4.66 -8.12 23.51
CA TRP A 141 -4.77 -6.77 24.06
C TRP A 141 -5.55 -6.75 25.36
N THR A 142 -6.60 -7.58 25.48
CA THR A 142 -7.39 -7.71 26.71
C THR A 142 -6.57 -8.29 27.88
N ALA A 143 -5.56 -9.11 27.60
CA ALA A 143 -4.67 -9.65 28.61
C ALA A 143 -3.54 -8.69 29.05
N LEU A 144 -3.38 -7.54 28.36
CA LEU A 144 -2.38 -6.54 28.72
C LEU A 144 -2.88 -5.63 29.85
N PRO A 145 -1.97 -5.09 30.68
CA PRO A 145 -2.32 -4.05 31.63
C PRO A 145 -2.99 -2.84 30.97
N PRO A 146 -3.92 -2.16 31.64
CA PRO A 146 -4.49 -0.92 31.12
C PRO A 146 -3.41 0.10 30.72
N LEU A 147 -3.65 0.88 29.67
CA LEU A 147 -2.75 1.91 29.17
C LEU A 147 -1.38 1.38 28.71
N THR A 148 -1.26 0.08 28.39
CA THR A 148 -0.04 -0.45 27.80
C THR A 148 0.31 0.27 26.49
N VAL A 149 1.57 0.62 26.34
CA VAL A 149 2.10 1.18 25.09
C VAL A 149 2.45 0.05 24.12
N ILE A 150 1.92 0.14 22.92
CA ILE A 150 2.23 -0.79 21.81
C ILE A 150 2.87 -0.03 20.65
N GLU A 151 3.64 -0.76 19.84
CA GLU A 151 4.11 -0.28 18.53
C GLU A 151 3.12 -0.74 17.46
N VAL A 152 2.28 0.18 16.97
CA VAL A 152 1.10 -0.13 16.14
C VAL A 152 1.49 -0.74 14.81
N HIS A 153 2.57 -0.25 14.15
CA HIS A 153 3.01 -0.83 12.89
C HIS A 153 3.38 -2.32 13.06
N ALA A 154 4.15 -2.66 14.10
CA ALA A 154 4.55 -4.04 14.34
C ALA A 154 3.35 -4.94 14.70
N GLU A 155 2.35 -4.41 15.44
CA GLU A 155 1.12 -5.16 15.74
C GLU A 155 0.32 -5.43 14.45
N MET A 156 0.11 -4.41 13.62
CA MET A 156 -0.63 -4.55 12.36
C MET A 156 0.13 -5.40 11.35
N ALA A 157 1.45 -5.25 11.24
CA ALA A 157 2.27 -6.08 10.34
C ALA A 157 2.24 -7.57 10.73
N ARG A 158 2.28 -7.89 12.01
CA ARG A 158 2.10 -9.28 12.48
C ARG A 158 0.72 -9.83 12.16
N LEU A 159 -0.32 -9.01 12.34
CA LEU A 159 -1.69 -9.38 12.05
C LEU A 159 -1.90 -9.65 10.54
N THR A 160 -1.56 -8.71 9.69
CA THR A 160 -1.74 -8.85 8.23
C THR A 160 -0.84 -9.93 7.64
N LEU A 161 0.37 -10.14 8.20
CA LEU A 161 1.22 -11.25 7.81
C LEU A 161 0.61 -12.62 8.19
N ALA A 162 0.01 -12.72 9.36
CA ALA A 162 -0.69 -13.96 9.78
C ALA A 162 -1.90 -14.23 8.86
N ILE A 163 -2.66 -13.19 8.50
CA ILE A 163 -3.80 -13.31 7.58
C ILE A 163 -3.33 -13.80 6.21
N ILE A 164 -2.37 -13.12 5.58
CA ILE A 164 -1.93 -13.49 4.23
C ILE A 164 -1.26 -14.87 4.20
N SER A 165 -0.51 -15.24 5.26
CA SER A 165 0.10 -16.57 5.37
C SER A 165 -0.94 -17.67 5.44
N ARG A 166 -2.03 -17.45 6.20
CA ARG A 166 -3.14 -18.40 6.31
C ARG A 166 -3.87 -18.55 4.98
N ILE A 167 -4.12 -17.45 4.27
CA ILE A 167 -4.80 -17.45 2.97
C ILE A 167 -3.95 -18.12 1.89
N VAL A 168 -2.63 -17.85 1.91
CA VAL A 168 -1.73 -18.40 0.90
C VAL A 168 -1.43 -19.87 1.12
N PHE A 169 -1.29 -20.33 2.37
CA PHE A 169 -0.76 -21.66 2.71
C PHE A 169 -1.68 -22.51 3.58
N SER A 170 -2.86 -22.06 3.97
CA SER A 170 -3.74 -22.71 4.98
C SER A 170 -3.01 -23.00 6.30
N ALA A 171 -1.92 -22.32 6.58
CA ALA A 171 -1.06 -22.60 7.72
C ALA A 171 -0.83 -21.36 8.58
N ASP A 172 -1.14 -21.47 9.88
CA ASP A 172 -0.62 -20.58 10.91
C ASP A 172 0.83 -21.01 11.21
N SER A 173 1.77 -20.53 10.39
CA SER A 173 3.17 -20.89 10.62
C SER A 173 3.87 -19.71 11.33
N ALA A 174 3.98 -19.81 12.66
CA ALA A 174 4.80 -18.91 13.48
C ALA A 174 6.26 -18.88 12.98
N GLU A 175 6.76 -20.00 12.47
CA GLU A 175 8.07 -20.11 11.84
C GLU A 175 8.15 -19.21 10.60
N PHE A 176 7.13 -19.25 9.74
CA PHE A 176 7.09 -18.43 8.52
C PHE A 176 7.01 -16.94 8.86
N ALA A 177 6.16 -16.55 9.81
CA ALA A 177 6.06 -15.16 10.28
C ALA A 177 7.41 -14.67 10.84
N ARG A 178 8.12 -15.50 11.61
CA ARG A 178 9.46 -15.18 12.11
C ARG A 178 10.47 -14.99 10.98
N ILE A 179 10.46 -15.86 9.99
CA ILE A 179 11.37 -15.76 8.83
C ILE A 179 11.07 -14.48 8.02
N MET A 180 9.80 -14.16 7.83
CA MET A 180 9.40 -12.92 7.15
C MET A 180 9.83 -11.69 7.93
N GLU A 181 9.65 -11.67 9.25
CA GLU A 181 10.11 -10.57 10.10
C GLU A 181 11.64 -10.39 10.03
N LEU A 182 12.40 -11.47 10.12
CA LEU A 182 13.86 -11.43 10.00
C LEU A 182 14.30 -10.96 8.61
N THR A 183 13.61 -11.42 7.56
CA THR A 183 13.89 -11.01 6.18
C THR A 183 13.56 -9.53 5.98
N SER A 184 12.44 -9.06 6.48
CA SER A 184 12.05 -7.66 6.46
C SER A 184 13.05 -6.77 7.19
N ARG A 185 13.49 -7.16 8.38
CA ARG A 185 14.53 -6.44 9.14
C ARG A 185 15.87 -6.37 8.39
N ARG A 186 16.31 -7.47 7.77
CA ARG A 186 17.52 -7.49 6.95
C ARG A 186 17.40 -6.61 5.70
N TYR A 187 16.19 -6.53 5.15
CA TYR A 187 15.91 -5.73 3.96
C TYR A 187 15.76 -4.23 4.26
N GLN A 188 15.25 -3.84 5.41
CA GLN A 188 15.02 -2.43 5.79
C GLN A 188 16.29 -1.55 5.73
N GLY A 189 17.48 -2.14 5.78
CA GLY A 189 18.75 -1.46 5.49
C GLY A 189 19.04 -1.27 3.99
N GLY A 190 18.19 -1.74 3.11
CA GLY A 190 18.35 -1.63 1.65
C GLY A 190 17.88 -0.27 1.13
N ARG A 191 18.81 0.51 0.57
CA ARG A 191 18.49 1.76 -0.12
C ARG A 191 17.79 1.45 -1.44
N ILE A 192 16.70 2.16 -1.75
CA ILE A 192 15.94 1.99 -3.01
C ILE A 192 16.77 2.52 -4.17
N VAL A 193 17.40 3.66 -3.97
CA VAL A 193 18.21 4.36 -4.96
C VAL A 193 19.64 4.46 -4.44
N ASP A 194 20.56 3.91 -5.21
CA ASP A 194 22.00 4.08 -4.95
C ASP A 194 22.60 4.96 -6.05
N PRO A 195 23.55 5.86 -5.74
CA PRO A 195 24.24 6.65 -6.76
C PRO A 195 24.84 5.82 -7.90
N LEU A 196 25.23 4.58 -7.58
CA LEU A 196 25.74 3.63 -8.57
C LEU A 196 24.68 3.13 -9.55
N ASP A 197 23.39 3.28 -9.25
CA ASP A 197 22.30 3.00 -10.19
C ASP A 197 22.31 3.96 -11.39
N PHE A 198 22.95 5.12 -11.24
CA PHE A 198 23.12 6.14 -12.27
C PHE A 198 24.51 6.11 -12.95
N ALA A 199 25.40 5.20 -12.53
CA ALA A 199 26.75 5.08 -13.07
C ALA A 199 26.84 3.91 -14.08
N PRO A 200 26.68 4.15 -15.40
CA PRO A 200 26.62 3.08 -16.41
C PRO A 200 27.88 2.20 -16.46
N ILE A 201 29.03 2.77 -16.10
CA ILE A 201 30.33 2.07 -16.19
C ILE A 201 30.43 0.93 -15.15
N LEU A 202 29.73 1.04 -14.01
CA LEU A 202 29.76 0.04 -12.92
C LEU A 202 28.52 -0.86 -12.92
N ASP A 203 27.59 -0.68 -13.85
CA ASP A 203 26.26 -1.32 -13.86
C ASP A 203 26.36 -2.87 -13.77
N ARG A 204 27.31 -3.49 -14.46
CA ARG A 204 27.46 -4.97 -14.46
C ARG A 204 27.94 -5.50 -13.11
N ALA A 205 28.96 -4.90 -12.53
CA ALA A 205 29.50 -5.32 -11.24
C ALA A 205 28.50 -5.02 -10.11
N TRP A 206 27.83 -3.87 -10.20
CA TRP A 206 26.79 -3.46 -9.25
C TRP A 206 25.57 -4.38 -9.26
N LYS A 207 25.10 -4.82 -10.43
CA LYS A 207 24.02 -5.81 -10.56
C LYS A 207 24.39 -7.16 -9.96
N VAL A 208 25.62 -7.62 -10.16
CA VAL A 208 26.12 -8.85 -9.56
C VAL A 208 26.14 -8.74 -8.03
N TYR A 209 26.68 -7.65 -7.48
CA TYR A 209 26.71 -7.41 -6.04
C TYR A 209 25.28 -7.34 -5.44
N LYS A 210 24.37 -6.58 -6.05
CA LYS A 210 22.96 -6.53 -5.64
C LYS A 210 22.31 -7.92 -5.66
N GLY A 211 22.56 -8.70 -6.72
CA GLY A 211 22.04 -10.06 -6.84
C GLY A 211 22.56 -10.99 -5.74
N TYR A 212 23.84 -10.92 -5.39
CA TYR A 212 24.43 -11.71 -4.29
C TYR A 212 23.83 -11.32 -2.94
N ARG A 213 23.77 -10.01 -2.64
CA ARG A 213 23.17 -9.48 -1.41
C ARG A 213 21.72 -9.91 -1.24
N GLN A 214 20.95 -9.90 -2.31
CA GLN A 214 19.54 -10.35 -2.29
C GLN A 214 19.42 -11.85 -2.00
N ARG A 215 20.21 -12.69 -2.67
CA ARG A 215 20.21 -14.13 -2.40
C ARG A 215 20.47 -14.41 -0.93
N TYR A 216 21.40 -13.66 -0.31
CA TYR A 216 21.69 -13.79 1.12
C TYR A 216 20.52 -13.36 2.00
N ILE A 217 19.91 -12.18 1.75
CA ILE A 217 18.80 -11.65 2.55
C ILE A 217 17.58 -12.60 2.51
N PHE A 218 17.26 -13.14 1.34
CA PHE A 218 16.05 -13.94 1.12
C PHE A 218 16.28 -15.46 1.19
N LYS A 219 17.49 -15.91 1.55
CA LYS A 219 17.85 -17.33 1.59
C LYS A 219 16.87 -18.18 2.41
N ASP A 220 16.59 -17.74 3.63
CA ASP A 220 15.76 -18.51 4.57
C ASP A 220 14.29 -18.51 4.13
N LEU A 221 13.81 -17.37 3.61
CA LEU A 221 12.47 -17.25 3.06
C LEU A 221 12.27 -18.15 1.84
N ASN A 222 13.22 -18.10 0.90
CA ASN A 222 13.19 -18.95 -0.30
C ASN A 222 13.13 -20.43 0.09
N ALA A 223 14.02 -20.88 0.99
CA ALA A 223 14.05 -22.26 1.44
C ALA A 223 12.74 -22.68 2.16
N SER A 224 12.07 -21.77 2.85
CA SER A 224 10.79 -22.08 3.50
C SER A 224 9.65 -22.19 2.50
N ILE A 225 9.61 -21.32 1.49
CA ILE A 225 8.62 -21.40 0.41
C ILE A 225 8.83 -22.70 -0.39
N ASP A 226 10.08 -23.05 -0.72
CA ASP A 226 10.39 -24.29 -1.45
C ASP A 226 9.92 -25.53 -0.66
N ARG A 227 10.17 -25.58 0.65
CA ARG A 227 9.67 -26.67 1.50
C ARG A 227 8.13 -26.76 1.51
N LEU A 228 7.44 -25.63 1.51
CA LEU A 228 5.97 -25.60 1.48
C LEU A 228 5.44 -26.12 0.12
N ILE A 229 6.03 -25.68 -0.98
CA ILE A 229 5.67 -26.16 -2.32
C ILE A 229 5.92 -27.67 -2.46
N VAL A 230 7.09 -28.15 -2.02
CA VAL A 230 7.43 -29.59 -2.08
C VAL A 230 6.48 -30.43 -1.23
N ARG A 231 6.18 -29.99 0.01
CA ARG A 231 5.21 -30.69 0.89
C ARG A 231 3.83 -30.77 0.25
N ARG A 232 3.40 -29.71 -0.45
CA ARG A 232 2.09 -29.66 -1.10
C ARG A 232 2.04 -30.57 -2.34
N ASN A 233 3.08 -30.57 -3.15
CA ASN A 233 3.18 -31.44 -4.35
C ASN A 233 3.25 -32.93 -3.97
N GLY A 234 3.81 -33.29 -2.83
CA GLY A 234 3.95 -34.67 -2.34
C GLY A 234 2.72 -35.24 -1.62
N ARG A 235 1.70 -34.44 -1.28
CA ARG A 235 0.48 -34.92 -0.65
C ARG A 235 -0.54 -35.36 -1.70
N ALA A 236 -1.08 -36.56 -1.54
CA ALA A 236 -2.16 -37.11 -2.39
C ALA A 236 -3.49 -36.30 -2.28
N THR A 237 -3.66 -35.52 -1.22
CA THR A 237 -4.77 -34.59 -1.06
C THR A 237 -4.38 -33.19 -1.56
N ARG A 238 -4.53 -32.97 -2.87
CA ARG A 238 -4.36 -31.67 -3.54
C ARG A 238 -5.47 -30.65 -3.18
N SER A 239 -6.43 -30.98 -2.34
CA SER A 239 -7.68 -30.25 -2.18
C SER A 239 -7.71 -29.31 -0.99
N GLU A 240 -6.61 -28.66 -0.62
CA GLU A 240 -6.75 -27.48 0.24
C GLU A 240 -7.12 -26.29 -0.66
N ASN A 241 -8.31 -25.73 -0.42
CA ASN A 241 -8.86 -24.62 -1.20
C ASN A 241 -8.19 -23.27 -0.85
N ASP A 242 -6.87 -23.30 -0.59
CA ASP A 242 -6.06 -22.10 -0.37
C ASP A 242 -5.49 -21.52 -1.66
N PHE A 243 -4.87 -20.36 -1.54
CA PHE A 243 -4.30 -19.66 -2.68
C PHE A 243 -3.22 -20.49 -3.40
N LEU A 244 -2.35 -21.18 -2.66
CA LEU A 244 -1.30 -22.03 -3.24
C LEU A 244 -1.91 -23.21 -4.01
N GLY A 245 -2.91 -23.89 -3.44
CA GLY A 245 -3.64 -24.97 -4.11
C GLY A 245 -4.26 -24.49 -5.43
N ARG A 246 -4.95 -23.36 -5.36
CA ARG A 246 -5.55 -22.72 -6.55
C ARG A 246 -4.51 -22.36 -7.62
N LEU A 247 -3.34 -21.85 -7.26
CA LEU A 247 -2.28 -21.54 -8.22
C LEU A 247 -1.64 -22.77 -8.85
N LEU A 248 -1.54 -23.89 -8.11
CA LEU A 248 -1.02 -25.16 -8.63
C LEU A 248 -1.95 -25.78 -9.68
N GLU A 249 -3.26 -25.63 -9.52
CA GLU A 249 -4.27 -26.20 -10.41
C GLU A 249 -4.60 -25.30 -11.60
N ARG A 250 -4.41 -23.99 -11.47
CA ARG A 250 -4.85 -23.02 -12.47
C ARG A 250 -3.95 -22.98 -13.70
N LYS A 251 -4.63 -22.89 -14.83
CA LYS A 251 -4.05 -22.69 -16.15
C LYS A 251 -4.50 -21.35 -16.72
N ASP A 252 -3.66 -20.71 -17.50
CA ASP A 252 -4.04 -19.53 -18.28
C ASP A 252 -5.18 -19.91 -19.24
N PRO A 253 -6.32 -19.20 -19.21
CA PRO A 253 -7.48 -19.52 -20.04
C PRO A 253 -7.21 -19.46 -21.55
N GLN A 254 -6.20 -18.69 -21.99
CA GLN A 254 -5.86 -18.53 -23.41
C GLN A 254 -4.82 -19.52 -23.89
N THR A 255 -3.83 -19.85 -23.06
CA THR A 255 -2.70 -20.70 -23.45
C THR A 255 -2.80 -22.13 -22.92
N GLY A 256 -3.65 -22.40 -21.94
CA GLY A 256 -3.73 -23.68 -21.23
C GLY A 256 -2.53 -23.98 -20.34
N SER A 257 -1.55 -23.07 -20.24
CA SER A 257 -0.31 -23.28 -19.50
C SER A 257 -0.50 -22.99 -18.02
N GLY A 258 0.01 -23.87 -17.14
CA GLY A 258 0.15 -23.64 -15.71
C GLY A 258 1.43 -22.88 -15.35
N LEU A 259 1.59 -22.55 -14.07
CA LEU A 259 2.83 -21.94 -13.55
C LEU A 259 3.88 -23.03 -13.30
N SER A 260 5.11 -22.81 -13.75
CA SER A 260 6.25 -23.61 -13.32
C SER A 260 6.55 -23.39 -11.83
N THR A 261 7.28 -24.31 -11.19
CA THR A 261 7.68 -24.17 -9.77
C THR A 261 8.41 -22.86 -9.49
N GLN A 262 9.29 -22.42 -10.40
CA GLN A 262 10.02 -21.16 -10.24
C GLN A 262 9.10 -19.94 -10.35
N GLU A 263 8.13 -19.97 -11.26
CA GLU A 263 7.13 -18.91 -11.40
C GLU A 263 6.22 -18.86 -10.18
N LEU A 264 5.71 -20.00 -9.73
CA LEU A 264 4.90 -20.14 -8.53
C LEU A 264 5.63 -19.54 -7.32
N HIS A 265 6.89 -19.90 -7.10
CA HIS A 265 7.75 -19.34 -6.05
C HIS A 265 7.83 -17.82 -6.15
N SER A 266 8.06 -17.27 -7.35
CA SER A 266 8.14 -15.82 -7.59
C SER A 266 6.81 -15.10 -7.33
N GLN A 267 5.67 -15.73 -7.65
CA GLN A 267 4.34 -15.15 -7.37
C GLN A 267 4.05 -15.14 -5.86
N ILE A 268 4.38 -16.22 -5.16
CA ILE A 268 4.21 -16.29 -3.69
C ILE A 268 4.99 -15.19 -2.99
N ILE A 269 6.28 -15.01 -3.32
CA ILE A 269 7.10 -13.91 -2.76
C ILE A 269 6.49 -12.56 -3.06
N THR A 270 5.98 -12.37 -4.28
CA THR A 270 5.33 -11.11 -4.68
C THR A 270 4.12 -10.82 -3.79
N ILE A 271 3.22 -11.79 -3.63
CA ILE A 271 2.00 -11.59 -2.84
C ILE A 271 2.31 -11.38 -1.37
N LEU A 272 3.19 -12.20 -0.79
CA LEU A 272 3.61 -12.04 0.60
C LEU A 272 4.28 -10.69 0.84
N GLY A 273 5.18 -10.25 -0.06
CA GLY A 273 5.90 -9.00 0.09
C GLY A 273 5.03 -7.76 -0.11
N THR A 274 4.04 -7.81 -1.00
CA THR A 274 3.20 -6.65 -1.32
C THR A 274 1.90 -6.61 -0.51
N GLY A 275 1.40 -7.76 -0.04
CA GLY A 275 0.08 -7.88 0.57
C GLY A 275 0.02 -7.46 2.04
N HIS A 276 1.00 -7.85 2.88
CA HIS A 276 0.91 -7.60 4.31
C HIS A 276 1.32 -6.20 4.74
N GLU A 277 2.45 -5.70 4.25
CA GLU A 277 3.05 -4.45 4.70
C GLU A 277 2.16 -3.24 4.37
N THR A 278 1.56 -3.21 3.18
CA THR A 278 0.72 -2.10 2.74
C THR A 278 -0.57 -1.98 3.55
N ALA A 279 -1.24 -3.10 3.86
CA ALA A 279 -2.42 -3.13 4.72
C ALA A 279 -2.08 -2.73 6.17
N ALA A 280 -0.94 -3.21 6.69
CA ALA A 280 -0.47 -2.81 8.02
C ALA A 280 -0.20 -1.31 8.13
N LEU A 281 0.41 -0.70 7.10
CA LEU A 281 0.66 0.73 7.06
C LEU A 281 -0.63 1.55 6.93
N ALA A 282 -1.59 1.08 6.13
CA ALA A 282 -2.90 1.71 6.04
C ALA A 282 -3.60 1.73 7.41
N LEU A 283 -3.60 0.60 8.13
CA LEU A 283 -4.15 0.52 9.50
C LEU A 283 -3.40 1.41 10.49
N MET A 284 -2.06 1.40 10.45
CA MET A 284 -1.23 2.26 11.32
C MET A 284 -1.56 3.74 11.14
N TRP A 285 -1.64 4.21 9.89
CA TRP A 285 -1.97 5.61 9.59
C TRP A 285 -3.43 5.94 9.93
N THR A 286 -4.36 5.00 9.75
CA THR A 286 -5.75 5.17 10.18
C THR A 286 -5.84 5.37 11.70
N TRP A 287 -5.15 4.55 12.49
CA TRP A 287 -5.09 4.70 13.94
C TRP A 287 -4.45 6.03 14.37
N TYR A 288 -3.38 6.45 13.69
CA TYR A 288 -2.77 7.75 13.93
C TYR A 288 -3.78 8.88 13.71
N LEU A 289 -4.45 8.89 12.56
CA LEU A 289 -5.44 9.93 12.23
C LEU A 289 -6.58 9.97 13.23
N LEU A 290 -7.17 8.84 13.56
CA LEU A 290 -8.25 8.76 14.57
C LEU A 290 -7.78 9.26 15.92
N SER A 291 -6.54 8.99 16.33
CA SER A 291 -6.00 9.47 17.60
C SER A 291 -5.87 10.98 17.69
N GLN A 292 -5.76 11.67 16.55
CA GLN A 292 -5.65 13.11 16.45
C GLN A 292 -7.01 13.80 16.22
N HIS A 293 -8.05 13.04 15.84
CA HIS A 293 -9.37 13.57 15.45
C HIS A 293 -10.49 12.90 16.26
N PRO A 294 -10.73 13.40 17.50
CA PRO A 294 -11.69 12.75 18.40
C PRO A 294 -13.15 12.77 17.92
N LEU A 295 -13.54 13.74 17.10
CA LEU A 295 -14.90 13.80 16.55
C LEU A 295 -15.12 12.72 15.51
N GLU A 296 -14.19 12.54 14.58
CA GLU A 296 -14.24 11.52 13.55
C GLU A 296 -14.11 10.13 14.17
N GLU A 297 -13.31 9.98 15.22
CA GLU A 297 -13.26 8.73 16.00
C GLU A 297 -14.60 8.43 16.68
N ALA A 298 -15.27 9.44 17.24
CA ALA A 298 -16.58 9.27 17.87
C ALA A 298 -17.65 8.86 16.85
N MET A 299 -17.65 9.44 15.66
CA MET A 299 -18.56 9.04 14.56
C MET A 299 -18.31 7.60 14.10
N LEU A 300 -17.04 7.19 13.93
CA LEU A 300 -16.69 5.81 13.66
C LEU A 300 -17.24 4.86 14.73
N HIS A 301 -17.04 5.21 15.98
CA HIS A 301 -17.52 4.39 17.10
C HIS A 301 -19.05 4.31 17.16
N ALA A 302 -19.76 5.39 16.89
CA ALA A 302 -21.21 5.42 16.87
C ALA A 302 -21.76 4.46 15.78
N GLU A 303 -21.19 4.49 14.56
CA GLU A 303 -21.54 3.54 13.50
C GLU A 303 -21.28 2.08 13.92
N LEU A 304 -20.12 1.81 14.51
CA LEU A 304 -19.79 0.45 14.95
C LEU A 304 -20.73 -0.03 16.07
N ASP A 305 -21.09 0.83 17.00
CA ASP A 305 -21.99 0.49 18.09
C ASP A 305 -23.42 0.24 17.57
N GLU A 306 -23.91 1.08 16.66
CA GLU A 306 -25.23 0.90 16.01
C GLU A 306 -25.31 -0.37 15.17
N VAL A 307 -24.32 -0.59 14.28
CA VAL A 307 -24.40 -1.69 13.30
C VAL A 307 -24.05 -3.03 13.91
N LEU A 308 -23.08 -3.08 14.82
CA LEU A 308 -22.53 -4.31 15.35
C LEU A 308 -23.04 -4.65 16.76
N ALA A 309 -23.46 -3.68 17.55
CA ALA A 309 -23.98 -3.87 18.92
C ALA A 309 -23.07 -4.80 19.77
N GLY A 310 -21.75 -4.68 19.63
CA GLY A 310 -20.76 -5.49 20.33
C GLY A 310 -20.50 -6.89 19.76
N ARG A 311 -21.24 -7.35 18.73
CA ARG A 311 -20.98 -8.62 18.06
C ARG A 311 -19.76 -8.55 17.14
N THR A 312 -19.20 -9.69 16.86
CA THR A 312 -18.11 -9.83 15.88
C THR A 312 -18.59 -9.43 14.48
N PRO A 313 -17.85 -8.55 13.75
CA PRO A 313 -18.21 -8.17 12.40
C PRO A 313 -18.11 -9.34 11.43
N ALA A 314 -18.95 -9.32 10.40
CA ALA A 314 -18.91 -10.25 9.27
C ALA A 314 -18.76 -9.49 7.96
N PHE A 315 -18.40 -10.17 6.88
CA PHE A 315 -18.30 -9.57 5.55
C PHE A 315 -19.55 -8.81 5.13
N ALA A 316 -20.74 -9.35 5.45
CA ALA A 316 -22.04 -8.72 5.12
C ALA A 316 -22.24 -7.36 5.81
N ASP A 317 -21.58 -7.12 6.93
CA ASP A 317 -21.71 -5.85 7.65
C ASP A 317 -21.00 -4.70 6.94
N LEU A 318 -20.01 -4.98 6.09
CA LEU A 318 -19.21 -3.94 5.41
C LEU A 318 -20.08 -2.97 4.59
N ALA A 319 -21.18 -3.45 4.03
CA ALA A 319 -22.13 -2.61 3.30
C ALA A 319 -22.89 -1.62 4.22
N ARG A 320 -22.92 -1.90 5.53
CA ARG A 320 -23.57 -1.09 6.56
C ARG A 320 -22.59 -0.24 7.38
N LEU A 321 -21.32 -0.22 6.97
CA LEU A 321 -20.25 0.53 7.60
C LEU A 321 -19.67 1.61 6.65
N PRO A 322 -20.52 2.52 6.10
CA PRO A 322 -20.06 3.53 5.15
C PRO A 322 -19.08 4.52 5.77
N TYR A 323 -19.28 4.95 7.03
CA TYR A 323 -18.35 5.88 7.67
C TYR A 323 -16.99 5.25 7.96
N THR A 324 -16.97 3.99 8.41
CA THR A 324 -15.73 3.20 8.53
C THR A 324 -14.97 3.16 7.21
N ARG A 325 -15.67 2.98 6.10
CA ARG A 325 -15.08 3.02 4.76
C ARG A 325 -14.51 4.39 4.43
N MET A 326 -15.25 5.48 4.67
CA MET A 326 -14.80 6.84 4.43
C MET A 326 -13.54 7.19 5.25
N VAL A 327 -13.47 6.75 6.50
CA VAL A 327 -12.28 6.88 7.36
C VAL A 327 -11.06 6.21 6.73
N VAL A 328 -11.21 4.98 6.23
CA VAL A 328 -10.11 4.24 5.58
C VAL A 328 -9.71 4.91 4.27
N GLU A 329 -10.67 5.34 3.45
CA GLU A 329 -10.41 6.02 2.17
C GLU A 329 -9.65 7.35 2.38
N GLU A 330 -10.04 8.13 3.38
CA GLU A 330 -9.36 9.38 3.72
C GLU A 330 -7.96 9.13 4.30
N ALA A 331 -7.78 8.09 5.09
CA ALA A 331 -6.46 7.69 5.57
C ALA A 331 -5.54 7.27 4.40
N LEU A 332 -6.06 6.53 3.43
CA LEU A 332 -5.33 6.17 2.21
C LEU A 332 -5.05 7.38 1.30
N ARG A 333 -5.88 8.41 1.34
CA ARG A 333 -5.62 9.67 0.65
C ARG A 333 -4.43 10.39 1.28
N LEU A 334 -4.47 10.61 2.59
CA LEU A 334 -3.44 11.38 3.31
C LEU A 334 -2.12 10.62 3.43
N TYR A 335 -2.18 9.32 3.71
CA TYR A 335 -0.99 8.50 3.93
C TYR A 335 -1.05 7.21 3.08
N PRO A 336 -0.99 7.34 1.74
CA PRO A 336 -1.02 6.17 0.86
C PRO A 336 0.22 5.31 1.11
N PRO A 337 0.08 4.02 1.47
CA PRO A 337 1.21 3.12 1.67
C PRO A 337 2.14 3.06 0.44
N THR A 338 1.57 3.11 -0.76
CA THR A 338 2.30 3.29 -2.03
C THR A 338 2.26 4.77 -2.41
N HIS A 339 3.18 5.54 -1.85
CA HIS A 339 3.23 6.99 -2.04
C HIS A 339 3.62 7.44 -3.45
N THR A 340 4.29 6.58 -4.21
CA THR A 340 4.68 6.79 -5.61
C THR A 340 4.35 5.54 -6.40
N MET A 341 3.59 5.69 -7.50
CA MET A 341 3.31 4.58 -8.40
C MET A 341 4.58 4.17 -9.17
N PRO A 342 4.68 2.91 -9.61
CA PRO A 342 5.78 2.49 -10.48
C PRO A 342 5.93 3.41 -11.69
N TRP A 343 7.15 3.87 -11.92
CA TRP A 343 7.47 4.79 -13.02
C TRP A 343 7.20 4.17 -14.38
N ARG A 344 6.90 5.02 -15.35
CA ARG A 344 6.63 4.62 -16.72
C ARG A 344 7.67 5.23 -17.65
N GLY A 345 8.25 4.42 -18.54
CA GLY A 345 9.10 4.90 -19.63
C GLY A 345 8.31 5.03 -20.92
N ALA A 346 8.41 6.18 -21.58
CA ALA A 346 7.78 6.40 -22.87
C ALA A 346 8.56 5.65 -23.98
N LEU A 347 7.88 4.78 -24.72
CA LEU A 347 8.48 4.04 -25.85
C LEU A 347 8.61 4.90 -27.12
N ARG A 348 7.74 5.87 -27.28
CA ARG A 348 7.67 6.82 -28.40
C ARG A 348 7.37 8.20 -27.86
N ASP A 349 7.63 9.22 -28.68
CA ASP A 349 7.20 10.58 -28.41
C ASP A 349 5.67 10.61 -28.20
N ASP A 350 5.23 11.43 -27.28
CA ASP A 350 3.82 11.64 -26.93
C ASP A 350 3.60 13.08 -26.47
N GLU A 351 2.34 13.43 -26.22
CA GLU A 351 1.94 14.71 -25.63
C GLU A 351 0.99 14.46 -24.46
N VAL A 352 1.28 15.07 -23.31
CA VAL A 352 0.45 14.97 -22.08
C VAL A 352 0.26 16.38 -21.53
N CYS A 353 -0.97 16.79 -21.30
CA CYS A 353 -1.32 18.14 -20.82
C CYS A 353 -0.72 19.28 -21.67
N GLY A 354 -0.63 19.11 -23.00
CA GLY A 354 0.00 20.09 -23.90
C GLY A 354 1.53 20.13 -23.85
N VAL A 355 2.18 19.19 -23.12
CA VAL A 355 3.63 19.11 -22.98
C VAL A 355 4.13 17.88 -23.73
N ARG A 356 5.17 18.07 -24.57
CA ARG A 356 5.82 16.96 -25.28
C ARG A 356 6.57 16.07 -24.32
N ILE A 357 6.27 14.77 -24.36
CA ILE A 357 6.96 13.69 -23.64
C ILE A 357 7.87 12.97 -24.64
N PRO A 358 9.19 13.19 -24.63
CA PRO A 358 10.06 12.55 -25.59
C PRO A 358 10.22 11.05 -25.30
N LYS A 359 10.50 10.27 -26.35
CA LYS A 359 10.88 8.87 -26.24
C LYS A 359 12.00 8.68 -25.21
N GLY A 360 11.84 7.72 -24.32
CA GLY A 360 12.78 7.40 -23.24
C GLY A 360 12.61 8.25 -21.97
N ALA A 361 11.75 9.27 -22.00
CA ALA A 361 11.41 10.03 -20.80
C ALA A 361 10.68 9.14 -19.78
N THR A 362 10.81 9.51 -18.51
CA THR A 362 10.10 8.88 -17.41
C THR A 362 8.86 9.67 -17.06
N VAL A 363 7.71 9.01 -16.94
CA VAL A 363 6.48 9.57 -16.40
C VAL A 363 6.20 8.98 -15.02
N SER A 364 5.93 9.84 -14.05
CA SER A 364 5.63 9.49 -12.68
C SER A 364 4.25 10.01 -12.28
N ILE A 365 3.48 9.17 -11.60
CA ILE A 365 2.24 9.55 -10.93
C ILE A 365 2.45 9.26 -9.46
N VAL A 366 2.26 10.28 -8.63
CA VAL A 366 2.64 10.26 -7.22
C VAL A 366 1.40 10.45 -6.36
N PRO A 367 0.77 9.39 -5.84
CA PRO A 367 -0.38 9.50 -4.95
C PRO A 367 -0.16 10.48 -3.79
N TRP A 368 1.03 10.53 -3.20
CA TRP A 368 1.36 11.50 -2.16
C TRP A 368 1.12 12.95 -2.59
N VAL A 369 1.45 13.30 -3.82
CA VAL A 369 1.25 14.64 -4.39
C VAL A 369 -0.17 14.79 -4.91
N LEU A 370 -0.64 13.85 -5.73
CA LEU A 370 -1.96 13.88 -6.37
C LEU A 370 -3.10 14.02 -5.36
N HIS A 371 -3.01 13.27 -4.25
CA HIS A 371 -4.03 13.28 -3.21
C HIS A 371 -3.98 14.54 -2.32
N ARG A 372 -3.00 15.42 -2.54
CA ARG A 372 -2.83 16.71 -1.88
C ARG A 372 -2.90 17.89 -2.85
N HIS A 373 -3.18 17.61 -4.12
CA HIS A 373 -3.17 18.63 -5.16
C HIS A 373 -4.32 19.63 -4.95
N SER A 374 -4.00 20.92 -4.78
CA SER A 374 -4.94 21.98 -4.37
C SER A 374 -6.12 22.20 -5.31
N LYS A 375 -5.95 21.88 -6.62
CA LYS A 375 -7.05 21.98 -7.60
C LYS A 375 -7.98 20.77 -7.60
N LEU A 376 -7.62 19.69 -6.90
CA LEU A 376 -8.38 18.45 -6.85
C LEU A 376 -9.03 18.20 -5.49
N TRP A 377 -8.49 18.83 -4.44
CA TRP A 377 -8.90 18.61 -3.07
C TRP A 377 -8.99 19.94 -2.30
N ASP A 378 -10.15 20.26 -1.78
CA ASP A 378 -10.33 21.38 -0.88
C ASP A 378 -9.68 21.06 0.47
N HIS A 379 -8.94 22.00 1.05
CA HIS A 379 -8.23 21.80 2.33
C HIS A 379 -7.46 20.45 2.36
N PRO A 380 -6.52 20.21 1.42
CA PRO A 380 -5.95 18.90 1.15
C PRO A 380 -5.21 18.26 2.32
N GLU A 381 -4.79 19.04 3.32
CA GLU A 381 -4.06 18.56 4.50
C GLU A 381 -4.97 18.22 5.70
N GLN A 382 -6.26 18.46 5.59
CA GLN A 382 -7.21 18.12 6.66
C GLN A 382 -7.69 16.67 6.53
N PHE A 383 -7.87 16.00 7.67
CA PHE A 383 -8.51 14.69 7.74
C PHE A 383 -10.02 14.90 7.82
N ASP A 384 -10.71 14.61 6.77
CA ASP A 384 -12.15 14.80 6.61
C ASP A 384 -12.75 13.60 5.85
N PRO A 385 -13.17 12.53 6.56
CA PRO A 385 -13.78 11.34 5.95
C PRO A 385 -14.99 11.65 5.08
N GLU A 386 -15.77 12.69 5.42
CA GLU A 386 -16.98 13.07 4.67
C GLU A 386 -16.71 13.51 3.23
N ARG A 387 -15.44 13.73 2.85
CA ARG A 387 -15.05 13.92 1.44
C ARG A 387 -15.44 12.74 0.55
N PHE A 388 -15.56 11.54 1.15
CA PHE A 388 -15.92 10.31 0.47
C PHE A 388 -17.41 9.96 0.59
N SER A 389 -18.21 10.83 1.21
CA SER A 389 -19.67 10.69 1.19
C SER A 389 -20.20 10.79 -0.25
N PRO A 390 -21.31 10.13 -0.56
CA PRO A 390 -21.92 10.20 -1.90
C PRO A 390 -22.17 11.62 -2.38
N ASP A 391 -22.60 12.50 -1.49
CA ASP A 391 -22.94 13.89 -1.81
C ASP A 391 -21.71 14.74 -2.20
N ARG A 392 -20.56 14.47 -1.56
CA ARG A 392 -19.33 15.25 -1.79
C ARG A 392 -18.37 14.60 -2.79
N SER A 393 -18.52 13.33 -3.11
CA SER A 393 -17.67 12.60 -4.04
C SER A 393 -18.19 12.54 -5.48
N GLY A 394 -19.49 12.79 -5.72
CA GLY A 394 -20.16 12.56 -6.99
C GLY A 394 -19.59 13.31 -8.21
N GLY A 395 -18.93 14.46 -8.00
CA GLY A 395 -18.26 15.22 -9.06
C GLY A 395 -16.75 14.98 -9.19
N ARG A 396 -16.17 14.17 -8.30
CA ARG A 396 -14.71 13.96 -8.29
C ARG A 396 -14.29 12.98 -9.37
N SER A 397 -13.30 13.38 -10.16
CA SER A 397 -12.66 12.47 -11.12
C SER A 397 -12.06 11.25 -10.39
N ARG A 398 -12.36 10.05 -10.88
CA ARG A 398 -11.73 8.80 -10.36
C ARG A 398 -10.20 8.79 -10.52
N PHE A 399 -9.65 9.66 -11.36
CA PHE A 399 -8.21 9.82 -11.56
C PHE A 399 -7.57 10.78 -10.55
N ALA A 400 -8.34 11.44 -9.69
CA ALA A 400 -7.83 12.24 -8.58
C ALA A 400 -7.48 11.41 -7.33
N TYR A 401 -7.99 10.17 -7.23
CA TYR A 401 -7.79 9.29 -6.07
C TYR A 401 -7.33 7.90 -6.51
N LEU A 402 -6.06 7.59 -6.31
CA LEU A 402 -5.40 6.41 -6.85
C LEU A 402 -4.60 5.60 -5.80
N PRO A 403 -5.17 5.27 -4.63
CA PRO A 403 -4.43 4.54 -3.60
C PRO A 403 -4.03 3.13 -4.05
N PHE A 404 -4.79 2.55 -4.98
CA PHE A 404 -4.56 1.23 -5.59
C PHE A 404 -4.14 1.31 -7.05
N GLY A 405 -3.84 2.51 -7.56
CA GLY A 405 -3.61 2.75 -8.98
C GLY A 405 -4.88 2.61 -9.81
N ILE A 406 -4.73 2.61 -11.15
CA ILE A 406 -5.85 2.50 -12.10
C ILE A 406 -5.38 1.85 -13.42
N GLY A 407 -6.32 1.46 -14.27
CA GLY A 407 -6.05 0.87 -15.58
C GLY A 407 -5.63 -0.59 -15.51
N PRO A 408 -4.98 -1.11 -16.56
CA PRO A 408 -4.60 -2.52 -16.62
C PRO A 408 -3.73 -2.99 -15.45
N ARG A 409 -3.00 -2.06 -14.84
CA ARG A 409 -2.04 -2.31 -13.74
C ARG A 409 -2.62 -1.95 -12.35
N VAL A 410 -3.92 -1.79 -12.22
CA VAL A 410 -4.58 -1.59 -10.91
C VAL A 410 -4.22 -2.71 -9.95
N CYS A 411 -4.13 -2.41 -8.65
CA CYS A 411 -3.80 -3.41 -7.64
C CYS A 411 -4.77 -4.61 -7.73
N ILE A 412 -4.22 -5.82 -7.82
CA ILE A 412 -5.02 -7.04 -7.92
C ILE A 412 -5.76 -7.34 -6.61
N GLY A 413 -5.17 -6.95 -5.49
CA GLY A 413 -5.71 -7.16 -4.15
C GLY A 413 -6.52 -5.97 -3.60
N ALA A 414 -6.93 -4.97 -4.42
CA ALA A 414 -7.58 -3.76 -3.92
C ALA A 414 -8.83 -4.05 -3.08
N SER A 415 -9.75 -4.87 -3.61
CA SER A 415 -10.98 -5.23 -2.89
C SER A 415 -10.69 -6.07 -1.65
N PHE A 416 -9.71 -6.99 -1.73
CA PHE A 416 -9.28 -7.78 -0.58
C PHE A 416 -8.69 -6.87 0.52
N ALA A 417 -7.79 -5.95 0.17
CA ALA A 417 -7.17 -5.03 1.12
C ALA A 417 -8.20 -4.13 1.81
N MET A 418 -9.16 -3.57 1.07
CA MET A 418 -10.24 -2.78 1.68
C MET A 418 -11.09 -3.61 2.64
N THR A 419 -11.44 -4.83 2.26
CA THR A 419 -12.17 -5.78 3.13
C THR A 419 -11.36 -6.09 4.40
N GLU A 420 -10.09 -6.41 4.24
CA GLU A 420 -9.18 -6.72 5.35
C GLU A 420 -9.05 -5.55 6.32
N ILE A 421 -8.75 -4.36 5.82
CA ILE A 421 -8.56 -3.15 6.64
C ILE A 421 -9.86 -2.82 7.40
N MET A 422 -11.01 -2.84 6.72
CA MET A 422 -12.30 -2.51 7.33
C MET A 422 -12.69 -3.53 8.41
N LEU A 423 -12.57 -4.84 8.15
CA LEU A 423 -12.88 -5.88 9.14
C LEU A 423 -11.96 -5.82 10.35
N ILE A 424 -10.66 -5.58 10.16
CA ILE A 424 -9.71 -5.42 11.26
C ILE A 424 -10.06 -4.17 12.08
N LEU A 425 -10.26 -3.03 11.41
CA LEU A 425 -10.62 -1.77 12.09
C LEU A 425 -11.91 -1.91 12.86
N ALA A 426 -12.98 -2.45 12.23
CA ALA A 426 -14.26 -2.67 12.88
C ALA A 426 -14.16 -3.62 14.08
N THR A 427 -13.31 -4.68 13.99
CA THR A 427 -13.11 -5.62 15.11
C THR A 427 -12.43 -4.95 16.30
N LEU A 428 -11.33 -4.22 16.04
CA LEU A 428 -10.50 -3.67 17.11
C LEU A 428 -11.09 -2.38 17.69
N ALA A 429 -11.64 -1.48 16.84
CA ALA A 429 -12.16 -0.19 17.28
C ALA A 429 -13.46 -0.29 18.10
N GLN A 430 -14.21 -1.39 18.02
CA GLN A 430 -15.32 -1.61 18.95
C GLN A 430 -14.89 -1.66 20.43
N ARG A 431 -13.66 -2.10 20.71
CA ARG A 431 -13.19 -2.39 22.05
C ARG A 431 -12.06 -1.48 22.51
N TYR A 432 -11.34 -0.85 21.59
CA TYR A 432 -10.18 -0.04 21.92
C TYR A 432 -10.13 1.27 21.15
N ARG A 433 -9.55 2.26 21.83
CA ARG A 433 -9.02 3.51 21.26
C ARG A 433 -7.50 3.45 21.37
N LEU A 434 -6.82 4.00 20.40
CA LEU A 434 -5.38 4.15 20.45
C LEU A 434 -5.07 5.65 20.64
N ARG A 435 -4.17 5.97 21.53
CA ARG A 435 -3.72 7.36 21.78
C ARG A 435 -2.23 7.47 21.56
N LEU A 436 -1.84 8.41 20.70
CA LEU A 436 -0.42 8.68 20.48
C LEU A 436 0.26 8.98 21.82
N VAL A 437 1.41 8.34 22.06
CA VAL A 437 2.18 8.60 23.28
C VAL A 437 2.62 10.06 23.30
N PRO A 438 2.40 10.81 24.39
CA PRO A 438 2.83 12.20 24.48
C PRO A 438 4.33 12.34 24.15
N GLY A 439 4.67 13.31 23.29
CA GLY A 439 6.04 13.55 22.84
C GLY A 439 6.59 12.56 21.81
N HIS A 440 5.82 11.54 21.39
CA HIS A 440 6.26 10.65 20.32
C HIS A 440 6.30 11.41 18.98
N LYS A 441 7.49 11.47 18.36
CA LYS A 441 7.68 12.15 17.08
C LYS A 441 7.10 11.28 15.95
N VAL A 442 6.16 11.84 15.19
CA VAL A 442 5.63 11.23 13.98
C VAL A 442 6.23 11.92 12.78
N GLU A 443 6.93 11.15 11.93
CA GLU A 443 7.54 11.64 10.69
C GLU A 443 7.24 10.64 9.57
N PRO A 444 6.42 11.01 8.57
CA PRO A 444 6.21 10.16 7.40
C PRO A 444 7.51 9.97 6.63
N TRP A 445 7.84 8.71 6.38
CA TRP A 445 9.11 8.31 5.79
C TRP A 445 8.84 7.47 4.54
N GLY A 446 8.93 8.12 3.38
CA GLY A 446 8.69 7.54 2.07
C GLY A 446 9.96 6.93 1.49
N LEU A 447 10.03 5.61 1.50
CA LEU A 447 11.04 4.82 0.77
C LEU A 447 10.34 3.92 -0.27
N VAL A 448 10.30 2.59 -0.06
CA VAL A 448 9.47 1.66 -0.86
C VAL A 448 7.99 1.87 -0.54
N SER A 449 7.70 2.02 0.75
CA SER A 449 6.38 2.26 1.30
C SER A 449 6.43 3.44 2.28
N LEU A 450 5.28 4.01 2.59
CA LEU A 450 5.14 5.16 3.48
C LEU A 450 5.04 4.70 4.94
N LYS A 451 6.17 4.71 5.64
CA LYS A 451 6.29 4.33 7.06
C LYS A 451 6.29 5.54 7.99
N ALA A 452 6.18 5.30 9.27
CA ALA A 452 6.57 6.26 10.30
C ALA A 452 8.04 6.01 10.67
N ARG A 453 8.89 7.05 10.56
CA ARG A 453 10.36 6.91 10.70
C ARG A 453 10.79 6.36 12.05
N TYR A 454 10.07 6.73 13.10
CA TYR A 454 10.36 6.34 14.49
C TYR A 454 9.39 5.28 15.03
N GLY A 455 8.69 4.57 14.13
CA GLY A 455 7.56 3.72 14.50
C GLY A 455 6.32 4.53 14.91
N MET A 456 5.31 3.84 15.44
CA MET A 456 4.06 4.47 15.90
C MET A 456 3.70 3.92 17.27
N LYS A 457 4.23 4.57 18.33
CA LYS A 457 3.95 4.18 19.72
C LYS A 457 2.64 4.79 20.18
N MET A 458 1.70 3.94 20.55
CA MET A 458 0.38 4.35 21.02
C MET A 458 -0.02 3.59 22.27
N THR A 459 -0.79 4.25 23.14
CA THR A 459 -1.35 3.69 24.35
C THR A 459 -2.69 3.05 24.05
N LEU A 460 -2.90 1.81 24.47
CA LEU A 460 -4.17 1.10 24.41
C LEU A 460 -5.13 1.63 25.47
N GLN A 461 -6.32 2.09 25.07
CA GLN A 461 -7.41 2.47 25.94
C GLN A 461 -8.64 1.63 25.62
N SER A 462 -9.11 0.87 26.60
CA SER A 462 -10.37 0.13 26.44
C SER A 462 -11.56 1.07 26.32
N ARG A 463 -12.49 0.74 25.44
CA ARG A 463 -13.81 1.37 25.38
C ARG A 463 -14.79 0.60 26.27
N PRO A 464 -15.74 1.27 26.93
CA PRO A 464 -16.87 0.59 27.54
C PRO A 464 -17.64 -0.18 26.46
N PRO A 465 -18.23 -1.34 26.79
CA PRO A 465 -19.09 -2.05 25.86
C PRO A 465 -20.25 -1.13 25.42
N ALA A 466 -20.68 -1.28 24.16
CA ALA A 466 -21.88 -0.60 23.69
C ALA A 466 -23.04 -0.91 24.65
N PRO A 467 -23.92 0.05 24.96
CA PRO A 467 -25.12 -0.24 25.73
C PRO A 467 -25.87 -1.37 25.03
N SER A 468 -26.20 -2.43 25.77
CA SER A 468 -27.12 -3.46 25.26
C SER A 468 -28.48 -2.82 25.02
N ILE A 469 -28.93 -2.82 23.75
CA ILE A 469 -30.28 -2.40 23.33
C ILE A 469 -31.28 -3.42 23.85
#